data_b17ba6dd342581cf666d9a8a53b9b333
#
_entry.id   b17ba6dd342581cf666d9a8a53b9b333
#
_cell.length_a   1.000
_cell.length_b   1.000
_cell.length_c   1.000
_cell.angle_alpha   90.00
_cell.angle_beta   90.00
_cell.angle_gamma   90.00
#
_symmetry.space_group_name_H-M   'P 1'
#
loop_
_entity.id
_entity.type
_entity.pdbx_description
1 polymer ?
#
loop_
_entity_poly.entity_id
_entity_poly.type
_entity_poly.pdbx_seq_one_letter_code
_entity_poly.pdbx_strand_id
1 'polypeptide(L)'
;LFAASSEVAGLQKDMFFNEAENLGAQAEPAREETDDDQIDVPGHKRAKRGRKPLDPALPREVLRHELPEDERVCPHDGAALREIGVEASEQLDIIPQQVRVIRHERVKYACPCCDGGMRLAARPAQIIPRGLFTESALAWIAVSKYLDSLPLYRQAVLLGRFGGTDISRNTLAGSIVRTGTAAQPVVNLMRDLLLDSPLIFGDETELQVLKEPGRSAQSKSFIWAQMTDGSGSDGTGPPIRLFAYSPSRSTKTAMELYAGVRPDAVLMTDGYEPYDKVAQAHQLVHLACWTHCRRYFVEALQGLPKDQRGPNQLAARFIALIGKLYHVEAQAKRDSVDTDELGRRRQHESVPVLADIEALLLANLHGVLPKSLLGQALHYLSSQWSKLKRYVEDGRYSIDNNVQENASRPFCVGRRNWLFADTVAGANASANLYSLLQTCRVNGIDG
;
A
#
# COMPACT_ATOMS: atom_id res chain seq x y z
N LEU A 1 24.09 -8.03 20.01
CA LEU A 1 25.05 -7.72 18.95
C LEU A 1 24.32 -7.85 17.61
N PHE A 2 23.69 -6.78 17.15
CA PHE A 2 23.01 -6.72 15.87
C PHE A 2 23.97 -6.11 14.85
N ALA A 3 24.26 -6.84 13.78
CA ALA A 3 25.10 -6.35 12.70
C ALA A 3 24.34 -5.29 11.90
N ALA A 4 24.71 -4.05 12.05
CA ALA A 4 24.08 -2.88 11.42
C ALA A 4 24.24 -2.81 9.88
N SER A 5 24.98 -3.73 9.25
CA SER A 5 25.34 -3.65 7.83
C SER A 5 24.31 -4.24 6.85
N SER A 6 23.36 -5.09 7.30
CA SER A 6 22.39 -5.73 6.41
C SER A 6 21.09 -4.89 6.23
N GLU A 7 20.75 -4.06 7.21
CA GLU A 7 19.53 -3.23 7.15
C GLU A 7 19.66 -2.01 6.21
N VAL A 8 20.86 -1.42 6.15
CA VAL A 8 21.11 -0.24 5.31
C VAL A 8 21.05 -0.59 3.81
N ALA A 9 21.52 -1.78 3.41
CA ALA A 9 21.46 -2.23 2.02
C ALA A 9 20.01 -2.55 1.58
N GLY A 10 19.15 -3.04 2.49
CA GLY A 10 17.73 -3.28 2.23
C GLY A 10 16.94 -1.98 2.09
N LEU A 11 17.18 -1.00 2.96
CA LEU A 11 16.55 0.33 2.92
C LEU A 11 16.88 1.10 1.63
N GLN A 12 18.13 1.02 1.15
CA GLN A 12 18.51 1.63 -0.11
C GLN A 12 17.80 0.99 -1.32
N LYS A 13 17.66 -0.33 -1.35
CA LYS A 13 16.94 -1.01 -2.45
C LYS A 13 15.47 -0.60 -2.53
N ASP A 14 14.79 -0.44 -1.40
CA ASP A 14 13.39 -0.02 -1.36
C ASP A 14 13.20 1.49 -1.69
N MET A 15 14.21 2.32 -1.49
CA MET A 15 14.17 3.75 -1.86
C MET A 15 14.25 3.98 -3.38
N PHE A 16 14.86 3.06 -4.13
CA PHE A 16 15.00 3.20 -5.59
C PHE A 16 13.71 2.88 -6.37
N PHE A 17 12.73 2.23 -5.76
CA PHE A 17 11.41 2.02 -6.37
C PHE A 17 10.66 3.32 -6.66
N ASN A 18 10.93 4.38 -5.91
CA ASN A 18 10.25 5.67 -6.05
C ASN A 18 10.90 6.63 -7.06
N GLU A 19 11.98 6.26 -7.72
CA GLU A 19 12.66 7.20 -8.62
C GLU A 19 11.83 7.51 -9.86
N ALA A 20 11.08 6.53 -10.38
CA ALA A 20 10.15 6.74 -11.48
C ALA A 20 8.90 7.52 -11.05
N GLU A 21 8.39 7.29 -9.83
CA GLU A 21 7.32 8.09 -9.22
C GLU A 21 7.77 9.50 -8.87
N ASN A 22 9.01 9.69 -8.41
CA ASN A 22 9.57 11.02 -8.13
C ASN A 22 9.78 11.84 -9.40
N LEU A 23 10.07 11.21 -10.54
CA LEU A 23 10.06 11.88 -11.84
C LEU A 23 8.64 12.28 -12.27
N GLY A 24 7.63 11.52 -11.87
CA GLY A 24 6.22 11.86 -12.02
C GLY A 24 5.70 12.86 -10.98
N ALA A 25 6.14 12.74 -9.72
CA ALA A 25 5.72 13.58 -8.59
C ALA A 25 6.42 14.96 -8.56
N GLN A 26 7.60 15.12 -9.15
CA GLN A 26 8.20 16.43 -9.38
C GLN A 26 7.41 17.28 -10.37
N ALA A 27 6.33 16.75 -10.93
CA ALA A 27 5.40 17.40 -11.82
C ALA A 27 4.00 17.60 -11.18
N GLU A 28 3.88 17.63 -9.84
CA GLU A 28 2.69 18.25 -9.25
C GLU A 28 2.62 19.69 -9.76
N PRO A 29 1.47 20.12 -10.35
CA PRO A 29 1.31 21.52 -10.72
C PRO A 29 1.56 22.34 -9.48
N ALA A 30 2.46 23.31 -9.58
CA ALA A 30 2.60 24.34 -8.58
C ALA A 30 1.17 24.84 -8.30
N ARG A 31 0.68 24.69 -7.06
CA ARG A 31 -0.58 25.33 -6.65
C ARG A 31 -0.43 26.78 -7.08
N GLU A 32 -1.42 27.29 -7.79
CA GLU A 32 -1.50 28.73 -8.06
C GLU A 32 -1.41 29.42 -6.69
N GLU A 33 -0.22 29.93 -6.40
CA GLU A 33 0.02 30.76 -5.22
C GLU A 33 -0.75 32.05 -5.47
N THR A 34 -1.77 32.30 -4.68
CA THR A 34 -2.45 33.59 -4.69
C THR A 34 -1.44 34.66 -4.28
N ASP A 35 -1.52 35.85 -4.89
CA ASP A 35 -0.58 36.97 -4.68
C ASP A 35 -0.41 37.39 -3.19
N ASP A 36 -1.38 37.03 -2.33
CA ASP A 36 -1.37 37.29 -0.89
C ASP A 36 -0.38 36.39 -0.09
N ASP A 37 0.06 35.26 -0.64
CA ASP A 37 0.97 34.31 0.03
C ASP A 37 2.45 34.54 -0.28
N GLN A 38 2.78 35.56 -1.06
CA GLN A 38 4.15 35.86 -1.47
C GLN A 38 4.73 37.09 -0.75
N ILE A 39 6.00 37.00 -0.34
CA ILE A 39 6.79 38.12 0.16
C ILE A 39 7.86 38.40 -0.87
N ASP A 40 7.91 39.63 -1.39
CA ASP A 40 8.98 40.08 -2.29
C ASP A 40 10.30 40.21 -1.55
N VAL A 41 11.33 39.50 -2.02
CA VAL A 41 12.71 39.59 -1.55
C VAL A 41 13.57 39.97 -2.76
N PRO A 42 14.54 40.90 -2.67
CA PRO A 42 15.36 41.28 -3.82
C PRO A 42 15.95 40.03 -4.52
N GLY A 43 15.47 39.75 -5.74
CA GLY A 43 15.98 38.70 -6.60
C GLY A 43 15.12 37.41 -6.71
N HIS A 44 14.14 37.16 -5.79
CA HIS A 44 13.20 36.03 -5.92
C HIS A 44 12.01 36.17 -4.97
N LYS A 45 10.87 35.54 -5.35
CA LYS A 45 9.68 35.45 -4.50
C LYS A 45 9.76 34.19 -3.63
N ARG A 46 9.46 34.30 -2.35
CA ARG A 46 9.33 33.18 -1.40
C ARG A 46 7.92 33.16 -0.82
N ALA A 47 7.37 31.96 -0.67
CA ALA A 47 6.12 31.76 0.06
C ALA A 47 6.27 32.24 1.52
N LYS A 48 5.23 32.88 2.06
CA LYS A 48 5.17 33.30 3.48
C LYS A 48 5.33 32.06 4.37
N ARG A 49 6.32 32.07 5.26
CA ARG A 49 6.48 31.04 6.29
C ARG A 49 5.49 31.33 7.41
N GLY A 50 4.36 30.61 7.43
CA GLY A 50 3.38 30.66 8.49
C GLY A 50 2.80 29.28 8.78
N ARG A 51 2.24 29.10 9.98
CA ARG A 51 1.51 27.88 10.33
C ARG A 51 0.21 27.84 9.51
N LYS A 52 -0.07 26.72 8.82
CA LYS A 52 -1.36 26.53 8.16
C LYS A 52 -2.49 26.58 9.21
N PRO A 53 -3.64 27.20 8.91
CA PRO A 53 -4.79 27.16 9.79
C PRO A 53 -5.20 25.72 10.10
N LEU A 54 -5.71 25.49 11.31
CA LEU A 54 -6.28 24.19 11.66
C LEU A 54 -7.60 23.99 10.90
N ASP A 55 -7.93 22.72 10.59
CA ASP A 55 -9.14 22.37 9.85
C ASP A 55 -10.38 22.97 10.56
N PRO A 56 -11.22 23.73 9.85
CA PRO A 56 -12.45 24.30 10.41
C PRO A 56 -13.45 23.25 10.91
N ALA A 57 -13.41 22.02 10.39
CA ALA A 57 -14.30 20.93 10.78
C ALA A 57 -13.96 20.32 12.16
N LEU A 58 -12.75 20.58 12.69
CA LEU A 58 -12.37 20.09 14.01
C LEU A 58 -13.20 20.79 15.10
N PRO A 59 -13.69 20.07 16.12
CA PRO A 59 -14.36 20.69 17.26
C PRO A 59 -13.40 21.61 18.01
N ARG A 60 -13.92 22.73 18.48
CA ARG A 60 -13.18 23.74 19.23
C ARG A 60 -13.75 23.88 20.62
N GLU A 61 -12.91 23.69 21.63
CA GLU A 61 -13.19 24.03 23.01
C GLU A 61 -12.55 25.39 23.29
N VAL A 62 -13.39 26.37 23.73
CA VAL A 62 -12.92 27.71 24.02
C VAL A 62 -12.56 27.84 25.49
N LEU A 63 -11.26 28.00 25.76
CA LEU A 63 -10.75 28.33 27.08
C LEU A 63 -10.55 29.85 27.17
N ARG A 64 -11.35 30.50 27.97
CA ARG A 64 -11.30 31.96 28.15
C ARG A 64 -10.41 32.29 29.34
N HIS A 65 -9.39 33.06 29.09
CA HIS A 65 -8.46 33.56 30.12
C HIS A 65 -8.78 35.03 30.38
N GLU A 66 -9.06 35.36 31.63
CA GLU A 66 -9.36 36.69 32.05
C GLU A 66 -8.36 37.20 33.09
N LEU A 67 -8.16 38.52 33.14
CA LEU A 67 -7.36 39.10 34.21
C LEU A 67 -8.07 38.93 35.55
N PRO A 68 -7.36 38.73 36.66
CA PRO A 68 -7.94 38.83 38.00
C PRO A 68 -8.67 40.16 38.22
N GLU A 69 -9.68 40.18 39.08
CA GLU A 69 -10.50 41.38 39.28
C GLU A 69 -9.68 42.58 39.76
N ASP A 70 -8.69 42.35 40.59
CA ASP A 70 -7.78 43.37 41.10
C ASP A 70 -6.83 43.96 40.05
N GLU A 71 -6.61 43.27 38.94
CA GLU A 71 -5.82 43.74 37.80
C GLU A 71 -6.67 44.46 36.74
N ARG A 72 -8.00 44.44 36.85
CA ARG A 72 -8.92 45.12 35.89
C ARG A 72 -9.10 46.60 36.18
N VAL A 73 -8.06 47.25 36.67
CA VAL A 73 -8.08 48.70 37.03
C VAL A 73 -6.99 49.41 36.22
N CYS A 74 -7.33 50.56 35.69
CA CYS A 74 -6.41 51.39 34.94
C CYS A 74 -5.25 51.89 35.87
N PRO A 75 -3.98 51.64 35.51
CA PRO A 75 -2.84 52.02 36.34
C PRO A 75 -2.61 53.56 36.39
N HIS A 76 -3.30 54.35 35.54
CA HIS A 76 -3.15 55.79 35.44
C HIS A 76 -4.17 56.58 36.24
N ASP A 77 -5.45 56.13 36.26
CA ASP A 77 -6.55 56.87 36.84
C ASP A 77 -7.49 56.06 37.75
N GLY A 78 -7.21 54.74 37.92
CA GLY A 78 -7.96 53.85 38.77
C GLY A 78 -9.34 53.44 38.23
N ALA A 79 -9.68 53.83 36.99
CA ALA A 79 -10.97 53.48 36.38
C ALA A 79 -11.02 51.96 36.04
N ALA A 80 -12.21 51.36 36.14
CA ALA A 80 -12.41 49.95 35.75
C ALA A 80 -12.18 49.76 34.24
N LEU A 81 -11.30 48.83 33.87
CA LEU A 81 -11.02 48.47 32.48
C LEU A 81 -12.23 47.75 31.85
N ARG A 82 -12.52 48.07 30.61
CA ARG A 82 -13.57 47.40 29.82
C ARG A 82 -12.93 46.49 28.78
N GLU A 83 -13.57 45.35 28.55
CA GLU A 83 -13.21 44.44 27.46
C GLU A 83 -13.37 45.16 26.10
N ILE A 84 -12.32 45.12 25.26
CA ILE A 84 -12.30 45.75 23.93
C ILE A 84 -12.10 44.73 22.81
N GLY A 85 -11.83 43.45 23.16
CA GLY A 85 -11.66 42.36 22.20
C GLY A 85 -10.91 41.17 22.82
N VAL A 86 -10.73 40.14 22.02
CA VAL A 86 -10.06 38.91 22.39
C VAL A 86 -8.94 38.61 21.38
N GLU A 87 -7.74 38.36 21.84
CA GLU A 87 -6.68 37.80 21.03
C GLU A 87 -6.82 36.29 21.13
N ALA A 88 -7.11 35.61 20.00
CA ALA A 88 -7.29 34.18 19.95
C ALA A 88 -6.05 33.47 19.39
N SER A 89 -5.67 32.38 20.02
CA SER A 89 -4.67 31.43 19.51
C SER A 89 -5.23 30.02 19.58
N GLU A 90 -4.87 29.17 18.62
CA GLU A 90 -5.36 27.80 18.56
C GLU A 90 -4.22 26.81 18.77
N GLN A 91 -4.48 25.75 19.54
CA GLN A 91 -3.59 24.62 19.76
C GLN A 91 -4.35 23.34 19.47
N LEU A 92 -3.68 22.34 18.86
CA LEU A 92 -4.27 21.03 18.66
C LEU A 92 -4.09 20.20 19.95
N ASP A 93 -5.21 19.71 20.46
CA ASP A 93 -5.23 18.75 21.59
C ASP A 93 -5.62 17.36 21.11
N ILE A 94 -5.16 16.31 21.79
CA ILE A 94 -5.44 14.91 21.51
C ILE A 94 -6.02 14.25 22.75
N ILE A 95 -7.30 13.87 22.66
CA ILE A 95 -7.96 13.09 23.70
C ILE A 95 -7.47 11.62 23.58
N PRO A 96 -6.80 11.07 24.59
CA PRO A 96 -6.35 9.68 24.56
C PRO A 96 -7.51 8.70 24.39
N GLN A 97 -7.26 7.61 23.65
CA GLN A 97 -8.21 6.52 23.51
C GLN A 97 -8.52 5.88 24.87
N GLN A 98 -9.75 5.41 25.06
CA GLN A 98 -10.19 4.76 26.28
C GLN A 98 -10.66 3.34 26.02
N VAL A 99 -10.35 2.43 26.93
CA VAL A 99 -10.89 1.06 26.95
C VAL A 99 -12.07 1.03 27.91
N ARG A 100 -13.21 0.48 27.46
CA ARG A 100 -14.39 0.31 28.30
C ARG A 100 -14.95 -1.10 28.19
N VAL A 101 -15.66 -1.55 29.21
CA VAL A 101 -16.37 -2.83 29.20
C VAL A 101 -17.83 -2.62 28.80
N ILE A 102 -18.30 -3.35 27.81
CA ILE A 102 -19.72 -3.45 27.46
C ILE A 102 -20.30 -4.65 28.19
N ARG A 103 -21.17 -4.42 29.16
CA ARG A 103 -21.86 -5.46 29.91
C ARG A 103 -23.22 -5.75 29.29
N HIS A 104 -23.38 -6.93 28.71
CA HIS A 104 -24.66 -7.39 28.16
C HIS A 104 -25.45 -8.13 29.21
N GLU A 105 -26.56 -7.56 29.66
CA GLU A 105 -27.47 -8.18 30.58
C GLU A 105 -28.69 -8.76 29.82
N ARG A 106 -28.87 -10.06 29.89
CA ARG A 106 -29.97 -10.77 29.24
C ARG A 106 -31.01 -11.11 30.28
N VAL A 107 -32.18 -10.52 30.14
CA VAL A 107 -33.27 -10.73 31.07
C VAL A 107 -33.82 -12.14 30.91
N LYS A 108 -33.98 -12.83 32.03
CA LYS A 108 -34.69 -14.13 32.12
C LYS A 108 -36.12 -13.88 32.57
N TYR A 109 -37.04 -14.41 31.85
CA TYR A 109 -38.48 -14.38 32.16
C TYR A 109 -38.92 -15.77 32.57
N ALA A 110 -39.64 -15.88 33.65
CA ALA A 110 -40.26 -17.12 34.10
C ALA A 110 -41.77 -16.94 34.24
N CYS A 111 -42.53 -18.02 33.99
CA CYS A 111 -43.96 -17.99 34.23
C CYS A 111 -44.23 -18.01 35.76
N PRO A 112 -45.04 -17.06 36.28
CA PRO A 112 -45.37 -17.06 37.71
C PRO A 112 -46.34 -18.16 38.13
N CYS A 113 -46.97 -18.84 37.17
CA CYS A 113 -48.02 -19.83 37.39
C CYS A 113 -47.60 -21.29 37.20
N CYS A 114 -46.43 -21.53 36.57
CA CYS A 114 -45.92 -22.89 36.33
C CYS A 114 -44.39 -22.91 36.28
N ASP A 115 -43.79 -24.02 36.69
CA ASP A 115 -42.32 -24.16 36.68
C ASP A 115 -41.69 -24.46 35.32
N GLY A 116 -42.51 -24.63 34.27
CA GLY A 116 -42.07 -25.06 32.96
C GLY A 116 -41.75 -23.95 31.91
N GLY A 117 -42.06 -22.69 32.22
CA GLY A 117 -41.99 -21.59 31.26
C GLY A 117 -40.86 -20.61 31.54
N MET A 118 -39.60 -20.95 31.21
CA MET A 118 -38.49 -19.98 31.27
C MET A 118 -38.06 -19.52 29.87
N ARG A 119 -37.93 -18.23 29.66
CA ARG A 119 -37.37 -17.64 28.42
C ARG A 119 -36.24 -16.70 28.75
N LEU A 120 -35.20 -16.76 27.91
CA LEU A 120 -34.05 -15.88 28.01
C LEU A 120 -33.96 -14.99 26.75
N ALA A 121 -33.75 -13.71 26.90
CA ALA A 121 -33.55 -12.78 25.80
C ALA A 121 -32.43 -13.26 24.86
N ALA A 122 -32.56 -13.05 23.55
CA ALA A 122 -31.57 -13.45 22.58
C ALA A 122 -30.21 -12.78 22.86
N ARG A 123 -29.14 -13.45 22.49
CA ARG A 123 -27.80 -12.84 22.51
C ARG A 123 -27.64 -11.97 21.25
N PRO A 124 -26.99 -10.78 21.33
CA PRO A 124 -26.61 -10.04 20.14
C PRO A 124 -25.70 -10.88 19.25
N ALA A 125 -25.82 -10.70 17.93
CA ALA A 125 -24.93 -11.32 16.96
C ALA A 125 -23.50 -10.81 17.17
N GLN A 126 -22.53 -11.70 16.99
CA GLN A 126 -21.10 -11.38 17.10
C GLN A 126 -20.34 -12.08 15.99
N ILE A 127 -19.37 -11.40 15.36
CA ILE A 127 -18.47 -12.01 14.36
C ILE A 127 -17.72 -13.20 14.97
N ILE A 128 -17.26 -13.05 16.22
CA ILE A 128 -16.65 -14.13 16.99
C ILE A 128 -17.62 -14.53 18.12
N PRO A 129 -18.35 -15.65 18.02
CA PRO A 129 -19.27 -16.07 19.06
C PRO A 129 -18.57 -16.20 20.42
N ARG A 130 -19.11 -15.54 21.44
CA ARG A 130 -18.53 -15.46 22.80
C ARG A 130 -17.13 -14.82 22.84
N GLY A 131 -16.77 -14.01 21.83
CA GLY A 131 -15.51 -13.28 21.81
C GLY A 131 -15.39 -12.28 22.96
N LEU A 132 -14.15 -12.00 23.35
CA LEU A 132 -13.83 -11.00 24.37
C LEU A 132 -14.05 -9.57 23.84
N PHE A 133 -13.82 -9.35 22.56
CA PHE A 133 -13.82 -8.04 21.93
C PHE A 133 -15.12 -7.79 21.15
N THR A 134 -15.58 -6.56 21.16
CA THR A 134 -16.62 -6.07 20.24
C THR A 134 -16.08 -5.99 18.83
N GLU A 135 -16.96 -5.86 17.84
CA GLU A 135 -16.58 -5.69 16.43
C GLU A 135 -15.69 -4.47 16.22
N SER A 136 -16.00 -3.35 16.86
CA SER A 136 -15.17 -2.14 16.80
C SER A 136 -13.79 -2.32 17.43
N ALA A 137 -13.69 -3.08 18.52
CA ALA A 137 -12.39 -3.41 19.11
C ALA A 137 -11.58 -4.36 18.20
N LEU A 138 -12.23 -5.33 17.54
CA LEU A 138 -11.58 -6.19 16.54
C LEU A 138 -11.08 -5.38 15.33
N ALA A 139 -11.88 -4.44 14.85
CA ALA A 139 -11.50 -3.53 13.78
C ALA A 139 -10.27 -2.69 14.19
N TRP A 140 -10.28 -2.08 15.39
CA TRP A 140 -9.14 -1.33 15.92
C TRP A 140 -7.86 -2.18 15.98
N ILE A 141 -7.94 -3.43 16.46
CA ILE A 141 -6.78 -4.34 16.53
C ILE A 141 -6.26 -4.66 15.13
N ALA A 142 -7.17 -4.89 14.17
CA ALA A 142 -6.81 -5.20 12.80
C ALA A 142 -6.19 -4.00 12.07
N VAL A 143 -6.83 -2.83 12.12
CA VAL A 143 -6.32 -1.58 11.52
C VAL A 143 -4.94 -1.24 12.08
N SER A 144 -4.80 -1.19 13.41
CA SER A 144 -3.52 -0.92 14.06
C SER A 144 -2.41 -1.88 13.62
N LYS A 145 -2.74 -3.17 13.38
CA LYS A 145 -1.74 -4.14 12.94
C LYS A 145 -1.42 -4.02 11.45
N TYR A 146 -2.41 -3.88 10.58
CA TYR A 146 -2.25 -4.07 9.14
C TYR A 146 -2.18 -2.76 8.34
N LEU A 147 -2.73 -1.66 8.85
CA LEU A 147 -2.56 -0.32 8.26
C LEU A 147 -1.47 0.48 8.97
N ASP A 148 -1.45 0.47 10.32
CA ASP A 148 -0.48 1.25 11.10
C ASP A 148 0.82 0.48 11.39
N SER A 149 0.90 -0.78 10.95
CA SER A 149 2.07 -1.66 11.15
C SER A 149 2.46 -1.88 12.61
N LEU A 150 1.49 -1.78 13.55
CA LEU A 150 1.72 -1.90 14.99
C LEU A 150 1.63 -3.36 15.45
N PRO A 151 2.73 -4.00 15.91
CA PRO A 151 2.72 -5.39 16.33
C PRO A 151 1.81 -5.63 17.55
N LEU A 152 1.22 -6.83 17.65
CA LEU A 152 0.28 -7.17 18.71
C LEU A 152 0.88 -7.00 20.13
N TYR A 153 2.19 -7.21 20.30
CA TYR A 153 2.82 -7.00 21.61
C TYR A 153 2.82 -5.52 22.03
N ARG A 154 2.99 -4.59 21.07
CA ARG A 154 2.88 -3.15 21.34
C ARG A 154 1.44 -2.74 21.60
N GLN A 155 0.48 -3.34 20.87
CA GLN A 155 -0.94 -3.11 21.12
C GLN A 155 -1.34 -3.55 22.52
N ALA A 156 -0.85 -4.71 23.01
CA ALA A 156 -1.07 -5.16 24.38
C ALA A 156 -0.58 -4.12 25.43
N VAL A 157 0.61 -3.55 25.21
CA VAL A 157 1.16 -2.48 26.05
C VAL A 157 0.29 -1.20 26.00
N LEU A 158 -0.18 -0.82 24.80
CA LEU A 158 -1.05 0.36 24.64
C LEU A 158 -2.40 0.18 25.33
N LEU A 159 -3.03 -1.00 25.19
CA LEU A 159 -4.29 -1.32 25.87
C LEU A 159 -4.13 -1.23 27.39
N GLY A 160 -3.01 -1.69 27.93
CA GLY A 160 -2.69 -1.49 29.35
C GLY A 160 -2.63 -0.01 29.78
N ARG A 161 -2.08 0.87 28.93
CA ARG A 161 -2.04 2.32 29.19
C ARG A 161 -3.43 2.98 29.09
N PHE A 162 -4.27 2.54 28.16
CA PHE A 162 -5.58 3.14 27.92
C PHE A 162 -6.64 2.75 28.96
N GLY A 163 -6.53 1.58 29.57
CA GLY A 163 -7.55 1.09 30.49
C GLY A 163 -7.05 0.24 31.66
N GLY A 164 -5.73 0.11 31.83
CA GLY A 164 -5.17 -0.70 32.90
C GLY A 164 -5.48 -2.20 32.78
N THR A 165 -5.83 -2.70 31.59
CA THR A 165 -6.17 -4.10 31.34
C THR A 165 -4.95 -4.89 30.91
N ASP A 166 -4.72 -6.04 31.54
CA ASP A 166 -3.67 -6.99 31.13
C ASP A 166 -4.21 -7.96 30.08
N ILE A 167 -4.17 -7.51 28.80
CA ILE A 167 -4.57 -8.33 27.65
C ILE A 167 -3.31 -8.85 26.97
N SER A 168 -3.14 -10.18 26.99
CA SER A 168 -1.95 -10.81 26.41
C SER A 168 -1.92 -10.70 24.87
N ARG A 169 -0.71 -10.64 24.30
CA ARG A 169 -0.53 -10.73 22.84
C ARG A 169 -1.18 -11.98 22.22
N ASN A 170 -1.24 -13.10 22.98
CA ASN A 170 -1.83 -14.34 22.51
C ASN A 170 -3.36 -14.23 22.39
N THR A 171 -4.00 -13.50 23.31
CA THR A 171 -5.44 -13.18 23.24
C THR A 171 -5.74 -12.35 22.00
N LEU A 172 -4.94 -11.33 21.72
CA LEU A 172 -5.04 -10.52 20.50
C LEU A 172 -4.82 -11.37 19.24
N ALA A 173 -3.78 -12.20 19.22
CA ALA A 173 -3.46 -13.07 18.08
C ALA A 173 -4.61 -14.07 17.79
N GLY A 174 -5.14 -14.73 18.81
CA GLY A 174 -6.27 -15.64 18.67
C GLY A 174 -7.54 -14.96 18.15
N SER A 175 -7.76 -13.71 18.53
CA SER A 175 -8.88 -12.90 18.02
C SER A 175 -8.68 -12.52 16.55
N ILE A 176 -7.48 -12.08 16.18
CA ILE A 176 -7.14 -11.76 14.79
C ILE A 176 -7.26 -12.98 13.87
N VAL A 177 -6.82 -14.15 14.29
CA VAL A 177 -6.97 -15.39 13.50
C VAL A 177 -8.45 -15.67 13.24
N ARG A 178 -9.30 -15.61 14.26
CA ARG A 178 -10.74 -15.83 14.11
C ARG A 178 -11.42 -14.78 13.25
N THR A 179 -11.05 -13.50 13.39
CA THR A 179 -11.57 -12.39 12.56
C THR A 179 -11.19 -12.58 11.10
N GLY A 180 -9.92 -12.89 10.81
CA GLY A 180 -9.46 -13.14 9.45
C GLY A 180 -10.13 -14.37 8.82
N THR A 181 -10.42 -15.42 9.60
CA THR A 181 -11.19 -16.58 9.14
C THR A 181 -12.64 -16.20 8.84
N ALA A 182 -13.27 -15.38 9.69
CA ALA A 182 -14.64 -14.91 9.48
C ALA A 182 -14.76 -13.99 8.24
N ALA A 183 -13.70 -13.30 7.84
CA ALA A 183 -13.65 -12.47 6.63
C ALA A 183 -13.53 -13.29 5.32
N GLN A 184 -13.22 -14.59 5.38
CA GLN A 184 -12.97 -15.41 4.20
C GLN A 184 -14.08 -15.37 3.13
N PRO A 185 -15.40 -15.39 3.45
CA PRO A 185 -16.44 -15.28 2.42
C PRO A 185 -16.39 -13.98 1.63
N VAL A 186 -16.08 -12.86 2.29
CA VAL A 186 -15.93 -11.54 1.62
C VAL A 186 -14.71 -11.55 0.71
N VAL A 187 -13.58 -12.10 1.18
CA VAL A 187 -12.36 -12.22 0.38
C VAL A 187 -12.58 -13.10 -0.85
N ASN A 188 -13.39 -14.17 -0.73
CA ASN A 188 -13.76 -15.01 -1.88
C ASN A 188 -14.57 -14.22 -2.93
N LEU A 189 -15.54 -13.41 -2.52
CA LEU A 189 -16.30 -12.54 -3.44
C LEU A 189 -15.39 -11.51 -4.12
N MET A 190 -14.46 -10.92 -3.37
CA MET A 190 -13.46 -10.00 -3.94
C MET A 190 -12.57 -10.72 -4.97
N ARG A 191 -12.20 -11.97 -4.71
CA ARG A 191 -11.43 -12.80 -5.64
C ARG A 191 -12.21 -13.06 -6.94
N ASP A 192 -13.47 -13.42 -6.85
CA ASP A 192 -14.30 -13.70 -8.03
C ASP A 192 -14.41 -12.45 -8.92
N LEU A 193 -14.65 -11.28 -8.33
CA LEU A 193 -14.69 -10.01 -9.05
C LEU A 193 -13.33 -9.61 -9.65
N LEU A 194 -12.23 -9.89 -8.95
CA LEU A 194 -10.89 -9.62 -9.46
C LEU A 194 -10.55 -10.52 -10.64
N LEU A 195 -10.85 -11.81 -10.57
CA LEU A 195 -10.56 -12.76 -11.65
C LEU A 195 -11.40 -12.53 -12.90
N ASP A 196 -12.54 -11.85 -12.79
CA ASP A 196 -13.35 -11.40 -13.91
C ASP A 196 -12.88 -10.06 -14.51
N SER A 197 -11.89 -9.43 -13.91
CA SER A 197 -11.40 -8.09 -14.33
C SER A 197 -10.56 -8.16 -15.60
N PRO A 198 -10.61 -7.11 -16.45
CA PRO A 198 -9.86 -7.08 -17.70
C PRO A 198 -8.36 -6.87 -17.53
N LEU A 199 -7.92 -6.30 -16.39
CA LEU A 199 -6.51 -6.06 -16.08
C LEU A 199 -6.22 -6.46 -14.64
N ILE A 200 -5.25 -7.35 -14.47
CA ILE A 200 -4.79 -7.88 -13.19
C ILE A 200 -3.29 -7.68 -13.06
N PHE A 201 -2.87 -7.18 -11.92
CA PHE A 201 -1.47 -7.08 -11.51
C PHE A 201 -1.14 -8.22 -10.56
N GLY A 202 0.03 -8.82 -10.71
CA GLY A 202 0.49 -9.93 -9.89
C GLY A 202 1.93 -9.75 -9.40
N ASP A 203 2.18 -10.16 -8.16
CA ASP A 203 3.51 -10.20 -7.54
C ASP A 203 3.48 -11.12 -6.32
N GLU A 204 4.64 -11.47 -5.77
CA GLU A 204 4.73 -12.21 -4.53
C GLU A 204 5.90 -11.73 -3.69
N THR A 205 5.75 -11.85 -2.36
CA THR A 205 6.80 -11.49 -1.40
C THR A 205 7.00 -12.57 -0.36
N GLU A 206 8.23 -12.70 0.15
CA GLU A 206 8.58 -13.71 1.14
C GLU A 206 7.85 -13.46 2.47
N LEU A 207 7.45 -14.56 3.13
CA LEU A 207 6.94 -14.60 4.50
C LEU A 207 7.58 -15.78 5.22
N GLN A 208 8.01 -15.58 6.47
CA GLN A 208 8.41 -16.66 7.35
C GLN A 208 7.23 -17.13 8.19
N VAL A 209 7.00 -18.45 8.25
CA VAL A 209 6.00 -19.08 9.12
C VAL A 209 6.70 -20.08 10.03
N LEU A 210 6.63 -19.89 11.35
CA LEU A 210 7.45 -20.66 12.29
C LEU A 210 6.94 -22.10 12.46
N LYS A 211 5.62 -22.28 12.54
CA LYS A 211 4.96 -23.59 12.77
C LYS A 211 4.21 -24.03 11.51
N GLU A 212 4.95 -24.29 10.47
CA GLU A 212 4.40 -24.80 9.21
C GLU A 212 4.58 -26.31 9.17
N PRO A 213 3.51 -27.12 9.04
CA PRO A 213 3.60 -28.58 9.07
C PRO A 213 4.58 -29.12 8.02
N GLY A 214 5.50 -29.98 8.44
CA GLY A 214 6.47 -30.64 7.56
C GLY A 214 7.60 -29.74 7.04
N ARG A 215 7.76 -28.51 7.55
CA ARG A 215 8.78 -27.56 7.11
C ARG A 215 9.57 -26.97 8.27
N SER A 216 10.82 -26.62 8.01
CA SER A 216 11.65 -25.89 8.98
C SER A 216 11.13 -24.47 9.20
N ALA A 217 11.31 -23.95 10.42
CA ALA A 217 10.99 -22.56 10.76
C ALA A 217 11.77 -21.52 9.93
N GLN A 218 12.92 -21.90 9.34
CA GLN A 218 13.69 -21.03 8.43
C GLN A 218 13.22 -21.13 6.97
N SER A 219 12.27 -22.01 6.64
CA SER A 219 11.75 -22.13 5.28
C SER A 219 11.07 -20.86 4.84
N LYS A 220 11.29 -20.46 3.58
CA LYS A 220 10.60 -19.34 2.97
C LYS A 220 9.22 -19.78 2.49
N SER A 221 8.20 -19.11 2.95
CA SER A 221 6.84 -19.13 2.43
C SER A 221 6.53 -17.79 1.78
N PHE A 222 5.37 -17.61 1.19
CA PHE A 222 5.09 -16.44 0.35
C PHE A 222 3.69 -15.88 0.62
N ILE A 223 3.58 -14.58 0.45
CA ILE A 223 2.31 -13.89 0.22
C ILE A 223 2.29 -13.52 -1.25
N TRP A 224 1.31 -14.06 -1.95
CA TRP A 224 0.96 -13.67 -3.30
C TRP A 224 -0.01 -12.51 -3.24
N ALA A 225 0.16 -11.55 -4.12
CA ALA A 225 -0.71 -10.40 -4.22
C ALA A 225 -1.25 -10.30 -5.65
N GLN A 226 -2.55 -10.15 -5.76
CA GLN A 226 -3.29 -9.96 -7.02
C GLN A 226 -4.12 -8.69 -6.89
N MET A 227 -4.10 -7.83 -7.88
CA MET A 227 -4.73 -6.52 -7.79
C MET A 227 -5.36 -6.10 -9.09
N THR A 228 -6.39 -5.27 -8.98
CA THR A 228 -6.96 -4.53 -10.09
C THR A 228 -7.36 -3.14 -9.63
N ASP A 229 -7.27 -2.16 -10.54
CA ASP A 229 -7.78 -0.81 -10.31
C ASP A 229 -9.20 -0.62 -10.83
N GLY A 230 -9.73 -1.62 -11.55
CA GLY A 230 -11.11 -1.69 -11.99
C GLY A 230 -11.59 -3.13 -11.98
N SER A 231 -12.48 -3.49 -11.03
CA SER A 231 -13.02 -4.84 -10.90
C SER A 231 -14.24 -5.09 -11.78
N GLY A 232 -14.59 -6.38 -11.94
CA GLY A 232 -15.71 -6.83 -12.75
C GLY A 232 -15.40 -6.88 -14.25
N SER A 233 -16.31 -7.44 -15.03
CA SER A 233 -16.10 -7.82 -16.43
C SER A 233 -15.84 -6.64 -17.37
N ASP A 234 -16.33 -5.45 -17.05
CA ASP A 234 -16.12 -4.20 -17.80
C ASP A 234 -14.97 -3.33 -17.25
N GLY A 235 -14.40 -3.72 -16.08
CA GLY A 235 -13.32 -2.99 -15.43
C GLY A 235 -13.74 -1.65 -14.82
N THR A 236 -15.04 -1.41 -14.62
CA THR A 236 -15.55 -0.16 -14.04
C THR A 236 -15.82 -0.24 -12.54
N GLY A 237 -15.78 -1.44 -11.97
CA GLY A 237 -15.97 -1.66 -10.55
C GLY A 237 -14.82 -1.12 -9.68
N PRO A 238 -14.97 -1.17 -8.36
CA PRO A 238 -13.98 -0.61 -7.43
C PRO A 238 -12.65 -1.36 -7.49
N PRO A 239 -11.54 -0.68 -7.17
CA PRO A 239 -10.22 -1.32 -7.00
C PRO A 239 -10.25 -2.45 -5.98
N ILE A 240 -9.54 -3.54 -6.26
CA ILE A 240 -9.40 -4.68 -5.34
C ILE A 240 -7.92 -4.98 -5.10
N ARG A 241 -7.57 -5.29 -3.85
CA ARG A 241 -6.25 -5.71 -3.40
C ARG A 241 -6.39 -7.05 -2.67
N LEU A 242 -5.89 -8.12 -3.25
CA LEU A 242 -5.94 -9.47 -2.67
C LEU A 242 -4.56 -9.95 -2.29
N PHE A 243 -4.49 -10.56 -1.12
CA PHE A 243 -3.30 -11.24 -0.62
C PHE A 243 -3.65 -12.69 -0.29
N ALA A 244 -2.80 -13.62 -0.68
CA ALA A 244 -2.98 -15.04 -0.41
C ALA A 244 -1.67 -15.65 0.12
N TYR A 245 -1.76 -16.39 1.22
CA TYR A 245 -0.62 -17.14 1.72
C TYR A 245 -0.43 -18.44 0.94
N SER A 246 0.83 -18.77 0.66
CA SER A 246 1.22 -20.10 0.16
C SER A 246 2.60 -20.51 0.71
N PRO A 247 2.80 -21.81 1.02
CA PRO A 247 4.13 -22.33 1.38
C PRO A 247 5.09 -22.34 0.20
N SER A 248 4.63 -22.08 -1.01
CA SER A 248 5.38 -22.28 -2.24
C SER A 248 5.27 -21.09 -3.20
N ARG A 249 6.33 -20.89 -3.97
CA ARG A 249 6.42 -19.98 -5.12
C ARG A 249 6.34 -20.73 -6.45
N SER A 250 5.72 -21.93 -6.45
CA SER A 250 5.71 -22.80 -7.62
C SER A 250 4.67 -22.39 -8.67
N THR A 251 4.87 -22.86 -9.89
CA THR A 251 3.88 -22.74 -10.97
C THR A 251 2.52 -23.31 -10.56
N LYS A 252 2.48 -24.41 -9.80
CA LYS A 252 1.23 -24.99 -9.30
C LYS A 252 0.44 -23.99 -8.47
N THR A 253 1.10 -23.30 -7.54
CA THR A 253 0.47 -22.24 -6.71
C THR A 253 -0.06 -21.10 -7.58
N ALA A 254 0.74 -20.62 -8.54
CA ALA A 254 0.28 -19.57 -9.45
C ALA A 254 -0.98 -20.01 -10.22
N MET A 255 -0.98 -21.22 -10.78
CA MET A 255 -2.14 -21.78 -11.49
C MET A 255 -3.39 -21.89 -10.61
N GLU A 256 -3.25 -22.28 -9.34
CA GLU A 256 -4.37 -22.35 -8.39
C GLU A 256 -4.93 -20.97 -8.06
N LEU A 257 -4.07 -19.96 -7.90
CA LEU A 257 -4.49 -18.58 -7.58
C LEU A 257 -5.20 -17.89 -8.74
N TYR A 258 -4.82 -18.20 -9.98
CA TYR A 258 -5.45 -17.65 -11.19
C TYR A 258 -6.52 -18.57 -11.80
N ALA A 259 -6.87 -19.68 -11.11
CA ALA A 259 -7.95 -20.56 -11.56
C ALA A 259 -9.28 -19.81 -11.64
N GLY A 260 -9.90 -19.83 -12.82
CA GLY A 260 -11.13 -19.10 -13.10
C GLY A 260 -10.94 -17.67 -13.60
N VAL A 261 -9.70 -17.23 -13.85
CA VAL A 261 -9.46 -15.94 -14.51
C VAL A 261 -10.10 -15.94 -15.90
N ARG A 262 -10.74 -14.82 -16.26
CA ARG A 262 -11.36 -14.68 -17.57
C ARG A 262 -10.31 -14.78 -18.71
N PRO A 263 -10.65 -15.41 -19.82
CA PRO A 263 -9.79 -15.38 -21.01
C PRO A 263 -9.63 -13.94 -21.52
N ASP A 264 -8.54 -13.68 -22.23
CA ASP A 264 -8.18 -12.37 -22.79
C ASP A 264 -7.95 -11.24 -21.77
N ALA A 265 -7.96 -11.54 -20.48
CA ALA A 265 -7.53 -10.57 -19.48
C ALA A 265 -6.04 -10.23 -19.64
N VAL A 266 -5.69 -9.03 -19.25
CA VAL A 266 -4.30 -8.56 -19.21
C VAL A 266 -3.69 -8.91 -17.86
N LEU A 267 -2.52 -9.53 -17.88
CA LEU A 267 -1.74 -9.85 -16.69
C LEU A 267 -0.43 -9.06 -16.69
N MET A 268 -0.24 -8.15 -15.73
CA MET A 268 1.00 -7.39 -15.53
C MET A 268 1.81 -7.98 -14.38
N THR A 269 3.08 -8.34 -14.63
CA THR A 269 3.97 -8.92 -13.61
C THR A 269 5.43 -8.45 -13.77
N ASP A 270 6.29 -8.91 -12.86
CA ASP A 270 7.75 -8.67 -12.89
C ASP A 270 8.53 -9.54 -13.89
N GLY A 271 7.87 -10.51 -14.53
CA GLY A 271 8.49 -11.45 -15.46
C GLY A 271 8.94 -12.77 -14.82
N TYR A 272 8.46 -13.10 -13.61
CA TYR A 272 8.68 -14.40 -13.00
C TYR A 272 8.02 -15.54 -13.81
N GLU A 273 8.77 -16.61 -14.12
CA GLU A 273 8.38 -17.68 -15.07
C GLU A 273 7.01 -18.32 -14.80
N PRO A 274 6.57 -18.61 -13.56
CA PRO A 274 5.24 -19.16 -13.30
C PRO A 274 4.08 -18.36 -13.90
N TYR A 275 4.20 -17.05 -14.01
CA TYR A 275 3.19 -16.21 -14.65
C TYR A 275 3.10 -16.42 -16.17
N ASP A 276 4.21 -16.83 -16.83
CA ASP A 276 4.17 -17.22 -18.25
C ASP A 276 3.30 -18.47 -18.45
N LYS A 277 3.37 -19.42 -17.52
CA LYS A 277 2.52 -20.62 -17.56
C LYS A 277 1.04 -20.29 -17.31
N VAL A 278 0.77 -19.38 -16.36
CA VAL A 278 -0.59 -18.87 -16.11
C VAL A 278 -1.14 -18.18 -17.37
N ALA A 279 -0.38 -17.26 -17.94
CA ALA A 279 -0.80 -16.52 -19.12
C ALA A 279 -1.06 -17.44 -20.32
N GLN A 280 -0.21 -18.43 -20.54
CA GLN A 280 -0.38 -19.42 -21.60
C GLN A 280 -1.63 -20.29 -21.38
N ALA A 281 -1.81 -20.81 -20.15
CA ALA A 281 -2.90 -21.72 -19.83
C ALA A 281 -4.29 -21.05 -19.90
N HIS A 282 -4.36 -19.78 -19.54
CA HIS A 282 -5.62 -19.00 -19.52
C HIS A 282 -5.76 -18.03 -20.69
N GLN A 283 -4.86 -18.07 -21.68
CA GLN A 283 -4.89 -17.21 -22.88
C GLN A 283 -4.85 -15.71 -22.56
N LEU A 284 -4.03 -15.31 -21.56
CA LEU A 284 -3.94 -13.93 -21.11
C LEU A 284 -2.97 -13.10 -21.95
N VAL A 285 -3.23 -11.81 -22.02
CA VAL A 285 -2.28 -10.83 -22.55
C VAL A 285 -1.23 -10.53 -21.49
N HIS A 286 -0.05 -11.13 -21.60
CA HIS A 286 1.00 -10.96 -20.58
C HIS A 286 1.85 -9.73 -20.85
N LEU A 287 1.95 -8.83 -19.89
CA LEU A 287 2.80 -7.63 -19.88
C LEU A 287 3.92 -7.81 -18.84
N ALA A 288 5.08 -7.21 -19.15
CA ALA A 288 6.19 -7.13 -18.21
C ALA A 288 6.43 -5.68 -17.75
N CYS A 289 7.03 -5.52 -16.59
CA CYS A 289 7.20 -4.25 -15.91
C CYS A 289 8.46 -3.51 -16.35
N TRP A 290 8.33 -2.30 -16.92
CA TRP A 290 9.46 -1.46 -17.30
C TRP A 290 10.25 -0.93 -16.11
N THR A 291 9.63 -0.73 -14.94
CA THR A 291 10.34 -0.37 -13.70
C THR A 291 11.36 -1.45 -13.31
N HIS A 292 10.97 -2.73 -13.37
CA HIS A 292 11.89 -3.85 -13.13
C HIS A 292 13.03 -3.89 -14.16
N CYS A 293 12.72 -3.73 -15.44
CA CYS A 293 13.73 -3.65 -16.49
C CYS A 293 14.72 -2.50 -16.22
N ARG A 294 14.22 -1.29 -15.93
CA ARG A 294 15.05 -0.12 -15.64
C ARG A 294 15.97 -0.35 -14.43
N ARG A 295 15.47 -1.01 -13.39
CA ARG A 295 16.25 -1.29 -12.17
C ARG A 295 17.52 -2.08 -12.46
N TYR A 296 17.48 -3.09 -13.30
CA TYR A 296 18.68 -3.84 -13.70
C TYR A 296 19.75 -2.94 -14.33
N PHE A 297 19.37 -2.00 -15.19
CA PHE A 297 20.31 -1.04 -15.77
C PHE A 297 20.84 -0.03 -14.75
N VAL A 298 20.02 0.42 -13.80
CA VAL A 298 20.45 1.28 -12.71
C VAL A 298 21.47 0.56 -11.82
N GLU A 299 21.21 -0.69 -11.46
CA GLU A 299 22.15 -1.52 -10.69
C GLU A 299 23.47 -1.73 -11.47
N ALA A 300 23.41 -1.96 -12.77
CA ALA A 300 24.58 -2.07 -13.63
C ALA A 300 25.41 -0.78 -13.65
N LEU A 301 24.78 0.38 -13.76
CA LEU A 301 25.44 1.68 -13.72
C LEU A 301 26.04 1.98 -12.33
N GLN A 302 25.32 1.67 -11.25
CA GLN A 302 25.77 1.85 -9.88
C GLN A 302 26.91 0.90 -9.48
N GLY A 303 27.03 -0.24 -10.13
CA GLY A 303 28.16 -1.17 -9.97
C GLY A 303 29.49 -0.63 -10.49
N LEU A 304 29.47 0.42 -11.31
CA LEU A 304 30.68 1.10 -11.77
C LEU A 304 31.24 2.08 -10.72
N PRO A 305 32.55 2.38 -10.73
CA PRO A 305 33.13 3.48 -9.98
C PRO A 305 32.43 4.82 -10.31
N LYS A 306 32.33 5.74 -9.35
CA LYS A 306 31.56 6.99 -9.51
C LYS A 306 32.02 7.85 -10.69
N ASP A 307 33.34 7.88 -10.92
CA ASP A 307 33.99 8.61 -12.02
C ASP A 307 33.69 8.02 -13.40
N GLN A 308 33.25 6.77 -13.46
CA GLN A 308 32.90 6.08 -14.71
C GLN A 308 31.40 6.09 -15.03
N ARG A 309 30.55 6.68 -14.18
CA ARG A 309 29.07 6.71 -14.34
C ARG A 309 28.62 7.82 -15.29
N GLY A 310 29.21 7.93 -16.47
CA GLY A 310 28.86 8.95 -17.47
C GLY A 310 27.66 8.59 -18.35
N PRO A 311 27.07 9.58 -19.06
CA PRO A 311 25.91 9.38 -19.95
C PRO A 311 26.23 8.48 -21.14
N ASN A 312 27.50 8.32 -21.51
CA ASN A 312 27.98 7.47 -22.60
C ASN A 312 28.01 5.98 -22.24
N GLN A 313 27.88 5.62 -20.96
CA GLN A 313 27.78 4.23 -20.54
C GLN A 313 26.54 3.56 -21.12
N LEU A 314 26.68 2.31 -21.57
CA LEU A 314 25.59 1.59 -22.20
C LEU A 314 24.35 1.50 -21.28
N ALA A 315 24.55 1.22 -20.01
CA ALA A 315 23.47 1.22 -19.02
C ALA A 315 22.76 2.59 -18.92
N ALA A 316 23.51 3.70 -18.92
CA ALA A 316 22.95 5.04 -18.89
C ALA A 316 22.12 5.36 -20.14
N ARG A 317 22.54 4.87 -21.31
CA ARG A 317 21.79 5.03 -22.58
C ARG A 317 20.44 4.31 -22.52
N PHE A 318 20.39 3.06 -22.00
CA PHE A 318 19.13 2.36 -21.79
C PHE A 318 18.23 3.09 -20.78
N ILE A 319 18.79 3.55 -19.64
CA ILE A 319 18.03 4.33 -18.65
C ILE A 319 17.41 5.58 -19.27
N ALA A 320 18.16 6.30 -20.12
CA ALA A 320 17.68 7.48 -20.81
C ALA A 320 16.54 7.17 -21.81
N LEU A 321 16.64 6.09 -22.57
CA LEU A 321 15.59 5.65 -23.50
C LEU A 321 14.32 5.21 -22.75
N ILE A 322 14.47 4.41 -21.69
CA ILE A 322 13.35 4.02 -20.82
C ILE A 322 12.70 5.27 -20.19
N GLY A 323 13.51 6.26 -19.80
CA GLY A 323 13.02 7.55 -19.30
C GLY A 323 12.11 8.29 -20.29
N LYS A 324 12.38 8.18 -21.62
CA LYS A 324 11.51 8.76 -22.64
C LYS A 324 10.14 8.07 -22.67
N LEU A 325 10.06 6.73 -22.49
CA LEU A 325 8.80 6.03 -22.39
C LEU A 325 7.95 6.56 -21.23
N TYR A 326 8.55 6.69 -20.04
CA TYR A 326 7.88 7.26 -18.87
C TYR A 326 7.50 8.73 -19.04
N HIS A 327 8.23 9.49 -19.84
CA HIS A 327 7.90 10.88 -20.13
C HIS A 327 6.57 11.00 -20.87
N VAL A 328 6.30 10.12 -21.84
CA VAL A 328 5.01 10.06 -22.56
C VAL A 328 3.86 9.80 -21.58
N GLU A 329 4.01 8.82 -20.69
CA GLU A 329 3.01 8.49 -19.65
C GLU A 329 2.76 9.67 -18.71
N ALA A 330 3.84 10.32 -18.24
CA ALA A 330 3.75 11.47 -17.36
C ALA A 330 3.10 12.68 -18.01
N GLN A 331 3.36 12.92 -19.29
CA GLN A 331 2.69 14.01 -20.04
C GLN A 331 1.20 13.70 -20.20
N ALA A 332 0.85 12.50 -20.63
CA ALA A 332 -0.55 12.07 -20.79
C ALA A 332 -1.33 12.22 -19.47
N LYS A 333 -0.72 11.85 -18.34
CA LYS A 333 -1.32 12.03 -17.02
C LYS A 333 -1.53 13.51 -16.66
N ARG A 334 -0.55 14.39 -16.93
CA ARG A 334 -0.69 15.85 -16.69
C ARG A 334 -1.80 16.46 -17.52
N ASP A 335 -1.89 16.03 -18.80
CA ASP A 335 -2.90 16.52 -19.73
C ASP A 335 -4.28 15.88 -19.48
N SER A 336 -4.38 14.93 -18.54
CA SER A 336 -5.61 14.19 -18.20
C SER A 336 -6.30 13.57 -19.42
N VAL A 337 -5.50 13.02 -20.36
CA VAL A 337 -6.03 12.42 -21.58
C VAL A 337 -6.73 11.09 -21.28
N ASP A 338 -7.70 10.74 -22.14
CA ASP A 338 -8.34 9.42 -22.08
C ASP A 338 -7.43 8.29 -22.61
N THR A 339 -7.90 7.06 -22.49
CA THR A 339 -7.15 5.87 -22.92
C THR A 339 -6.90 5.83 -24.42
N ASP A 340 -7.83 6.34 -25.24
CA ASP A 340 -7.69 6.34 -26.68
C ASP A 340 -6.61 7.33 -27.14
N GLU A 341 -6.59 8.52 -26.54
CA GLU A 341 -5.53 9.50 -26.79
C GLU A 341 -4.18 9.01 -26.28
N LEU A 342 -4.12 8.38 -25.09
CA LEU A 342 -2.90 7.76 -24.60
C LEU A 342 -2.38 6.70 -25.58
N GLY A 343 -3.26 5.85 -26.12
CA GLY A 343 -2.91 4.87 -27.14
C GLY A 343 -2.29 5.53 -28.37
N ARG A 344 -2.88 6.63 -28.90
CA ARG A 344 -2.35 7.40 -30.02
C ARG A 344 -0.97 8.00 -29.74
N ARG A 345 -0.78 8.61 -28.57
CA ARG A 345 0.53 9.16 -28.15
C ARG A 345 1.59 8.06 -28.07
N ARG A 346 1.28 6.89 -27.50
CA ARG A 346 2.18 5.75 -27.45
C ARG A 346 2.63 5.30 -28.84
N GLN A 347 1.70 5.24 -29.80
CA GLN A 347 2.05 4.90 -31.20
C GLN A 347 3.01 5.92 -31.83
N HIS A 348 2.80 7.21 -31.59
CA HIS A 348 3.61 8.27 -32.20
C HIS A 348 4.96 8.47 -31.45
N GLU A 349 5.00 8.37 -30.14
CA GLU A 349 6.15 8.78 -29.34
C GLU A 349 6.89 7.58 -28.73
N SER A 350 6.16 6.57 -28.20
CA SER A 350 6.79 5.43 -27.54
C SER A 350 7.30 4.37 -28.52
N VAL A 351 6.57 4.09 -29.60
CA VAL A 351 6.97 3.07 -30.60
C VAL A 351 8.34 3.38 -31.23
N PRO A 352 8.66 4.61 -31.65
CA PRO A 352 10.01 4.92 -32.14
C PRO A 352 11.09 4.71 -31.07
N VAL A 353 10.82 5.04 -29.81
CA VAL A 353 11.76 4.81 -28.71
C VAL A 353 11.96 3.32 -28.44
N LEU A 354 10.90 2.49 -28.55
CA LEU A 354 11.03 1.03 -28.47
C LEU A 354 11.92 0.48 -29.59
N ALA A 355 11.82 1.01 -30.81
CA ALA A 355 12.70 0.64 -31.91
C ALA A 355 14.17 0.99 -31.61
N ASP A 356 14.43 2.17 -31.03
CA ASP A 356 15.78 2.56 -30.60
C ASP A 356 16.33 1.63 -29.48
N ILE A 357 15.49 1.24 -28.52
CA ILE A 357 15.86 0.28 -27.47
C ILE A 357 16.19 -1.09 -28.08
N GLU A 358 15.38 -1.59 -28.99
CA GLU A 358 15.59 -2.88 -29.67
C GLU A 358 16.89 -2.87 -30.48
N ALA A 359 17.15 -1.83 -31.26
CA ALA A 359 18.38 -1.67 -32.01
C ALA A 359 19.61 -1.65 -31.10
N LEU A 360 19.53 -0.88 -29.99
CA LEU A 360 20.61 -0.81 -29.00
C LEU A 360 20.85 -2.17 -28.31
N LEU A 361 19.76 -2.90 -28.00
CA LEU A 361 19.85 -4.26 -27.41
C LEU A 361 20.54 -5.22 -28.37
N LEU A 362 20.08 -5.32 -29.60
CA LEU A 362 20.62 -6.25 -30.60
C LEU A 362 22.09 -5.98 -30.89
N ALA A 363 22.50 -4.71 -30.95
CA ALA A 363 23.89 -4.33 -31.19
C ALA A 363 24.85 -4.71 -30.05
N ASN A 364 24.35 -4.94 -28.82
CA ASN A 364 25.20 -5.12 -27.65
C ASN A 364 24.98 -6.46 -26.92
N LEU A 365 23.94 -7.23 -27.24
CA LEU A 365 23.55 -8.44 -26.50
C LEU A 365 24.68 -9.49 -26.44
N HIS A 366 25.44 -9.65 -27.52
CA HIS A 366 26.51 -10.65 -27.60
C HIS A 366 27.89 -10.08 -27.24
N GLY A 367 28.02 -8.76 -27.08
CA GLY A 367 29.29 -8.09 -26.75
C GLY A 367 29.58 -7.95 -25.24
N VAL A 368 28.62 -8.34 -24.39
CA VAL A 368 28.72 -8.14 -22.94
C VAL A 368 28.78 -9.49 -22.21
N LEU A 369 29.63 -9.59 -21.16
CA LEU A 369 29.73 -10.80 -20.37
C LEU A 369 28.38 -11.14 -19.69
N PRO A 370 27.79 -12.32 -19.92
CA PRO A 370 26.44 -12.67 -19.43
C PRO A 370 26.26 -12.57 -17.90
N LYS A 371 27.31 -12.87 -17.12
CA LYS A 371 27.28 -12.83 -15.65
C LYS A 371 27.55 -11.45 -15.04
N SER A 372 27.94 -10.44 -15.85
CA SER A 372 28.07 -9.06 -15.38
C SER A 372 26.68 -8.46 -15.08
N LEU A 373 26.60 -7.41 -14.25
CA LEU A 373 25.35 -6.71 -13.97
C LEU A 373 24.70 -6.19 -15.25
N LEU A 374 25.50 -5.65 -16.19
CA LEU A 374 25.00 -5.20 -17.49
C LEU A 374 24.51 -6.37 -18.36
N GLY A 375 25.23 -7.51 -18.34
CA GLY A 375 24.81 -8.73 -19.08
C GLY A 375 23.48 -9.27 -18.55
N GLN A 376 23.27 -9.25 -17.23
CA GLN A 376 22.00 -9.63 -16.61
C GLN A 376 20.87 -8.66 -17.03
N ALA A 377 21.13 -7.34 -17.07
CA ALA A 377 20.17 -6.35 -17.55
C ALA A 377 19.76 -6.58 -19.02
N LEU A 378 20.73 -6.81 -19.90
CA LEU A 378 20.47 -7.11 -21.32
C LEU A 378 19.71 -8.44 -21.49
N HIS A 379 20.07 -9.46 -20.71
CA HIS A 379 19.38 -10.74 -20.74
C HIS A 379 17.92 -10.61 -20.28
N TYR A 380 17.64 -9.88 -19.18
CA TYR A 380 16.28 -9.60 -18.73
C TYR A 380 15.49 -8.85 -19.80
N LEU A 381 16.04 -7.77 -20.34
CA LEU A 381 15.39 -6.99 -21.41
C LEU A 381 15.08 -7.87 -22.62
N SER A 382 16.02 -8.69 -23.07
CA SER A 382 15.85 -9.59 -24.23
C SER A 382 14.78 -10.65 -23.95
N SER A 383 14.83 -11.31 -22.80
CA SER A 383 13.86 -12.37 -22.43
C SER A 383 12.44 -11.86 -22.24
N GLN A 384 12.29 -10.62 -21.75
CA GLN A 384 10.98 -10.01 -21.52
C GLN A 384 10.52 -9.09 -22.69
N TRP A 385 11.31 -8.93 -23.75
CA TRP A 385 11.07 -7.96 -24.82
C TRP A 385 9.67 -8.05 -25.42
N SER A 386 9.22 -9.25 -25.75
CA SER A 386 7.89 -9.49 -26.31
C SER A 386 6.74 -9.02 -25.43
N LYS A 387 6.93 -9.03 -24.10
CA LYS A 387 5.95 -8.60 -23.09
C LYS A 387 6.08 -7.11 -22.77
N LEU A 388 7.33 -6.59 -22.72
CA LEU A 388 7.62 -5.18 -22.43
C LEU A 388 7.06 -4.24 -23.50
N LYS A 389 7.11 -4.61 -24.77
CA LYS A 389 6.62 -3.76 -25.87
C LYS A 389 5.09 -3.72 -25.99
N ARG A 390 4.35 -4.67 -25.38
CA ARG A 390 2.90 -4.79 -25.57
C ARG A 390 2.09 -3.67 -24.95
N TYR A 391 2.61 -2.94 -23.95
CA TYR A 391 1.85 -1.87 -23.30
C TYR A 391 1.38 -0.77 -24.26
N VAL A 392 2.04 -0.63 -25.44
CA VAL A 392 1.62 0.33 -26.47
C VAL A 392 0.47 -0.16 -27.34
N GLU A 393 0.06 -1.45 -27.24
CA GLU A 393 -1.02 -2.04 -28.03
C GLU A 393 -2.39 -1.46 -27.64
N ASP A 394 -2.55 -0.99 -26.39
CA ASP A 394 -3.80 -0.43 -25.86
C ASP A 394 -3.49 0.64 -24.79
N GLY A 395 -4.20 1.75 -24.82
CA GLY A 395 -4.02 2.82 -23.83
C GLY A 395 -4.42 2.43 -22.40
N ARG A 396 -5.22 1.37 -22.24
CA ARG A 396 -5.59 0.81 -20.91
C ARG A 396 -4.48 -0.01 -20.28
N TYR A 397 -3.48 -0.47 -21.04
CA TYR A 397 -2.40 -1.31 -20.53
C TYR A 397 -1.43 -0.47 -19.69
N SER A 398 -1.01 -1.00 -18.55
CA SER A 398 -0.01 -0.33 -17.73
C SER A 398 1.40 -0.53 -18.30
N ILE A 399 2.25 0.50 -18.20
CA ILE A 399 3.67 0.39 -18.53
C ILE A 399 4.46 -0.39 -17.46
N ASP A 400 3.95 -0.43 -16.24
CA ASP A 400 4.64 -1.05 -15.10
C ASP A 400 3.69 -1.62 -14.04
N ASN A 401 4.29 -2.26 -13.03
CA ASN A 401 3.62 -2.92 -11.92
C ASN A 401 3.62 -2.05 -10.62
N ASN A 402 3.80 -0.74 -10.74
CA ASN A 402 3.92 0.15 -9.57
C ASN A 402 2.68 0.15 -8.67
N VAL A 403 1.49 -0.02 -9.26
CA VAL A 403 0.23 -0.17 -8.50
C VAL A 403 0.34 -1.32 -7.50
N GLN A 404 0.82 -2.47 -7.97
CA GLN A 404 1.04 -3.66 -7.16
C GLN A 404 2.11 -3.43 -6.08
N GLU A 405 3.25 -2.84 -6.44
CA GLU A 405 4.34 -2.58 -5.52
C GLU A 405 3.91 -1.65 -4.38
N ASN A 406 3.20 -0.58 -4.69
CA ASN A 406 2.66 0.36 -3.71
C ASN A 406 1.65 -0.30 -2.77
N ALA A 407 0.81 -1.18 -3.29
CA ALA A 407 -0.17 -1.91 -2.49
C ALA A 407 0.47 -2.99 -1.59
N SER A 408 1.60 -3.58 -2.01
CA SER A 408 2.37 -4.54 -1.21
C SER A 408 3.26 -3.89 -0.14
N ARG A 409 3.57 -2.58 -0.29
CA ARG A 409 4.44 -1.84 0.65
C ARG A 409 3.97 -1.90 2.11
N PRO A 410 2.67 -1.72 2.47
CA PRO A 410 2.21 -1.84 3.86
C PRO A 410 2.50 -3.22 4.46
N PHE A 411 2.37 -4.29 3.67
CA PHE A 411 2.76 -5.63 4.11
C PHE A 411 4.26 -5.72 4.38
N CYS A 412 5.10 -5.22 3.48
CA CYS A 412 6.56 -5.25 3.61
C CYS A 412 7.04 -4.43 4.83
N VAL A 413 6.45 -3.26 5.08
CA VAL A 413 6.72 -2.43 6.27
C VAL A 413 6.26 -3.15 7.54
N GLY A 414 5.04 -3.66 7.56
CA GLY A 414 4.49 -4.42 8.69
C GLY A 414 5.34 -5.64 9.02
N ARG A 415 5.79 -6.39 7.99
CA ARG A 415 6.67 -7.56 8.16
C ARG A 415 7.97 -7.20 8.90
N ARG A 416 8.58 -6.06 8.65
CA ARG A 416 9.77 -5.60 9.39
C ARG A 416 9.49 -5.36 10.87
N ASN A 417 8.24 -5.04 11.25
CA ASN A 417 7.85 -4.79 12.63
C ASN A 417 7.44 -6.07 13.38
N TRP A 418 6.75 -7.02 12.73
CA TRP A 418 6.28 -8.26 13.36
C TRP A 418 7.07 -9.52 12.94
N LEU A 419 7.96 -9.44 11.95
CA LEU A 419 8.98 -10.37 11.45
C LEU A 419 8.44 -11.65 10.81
N PHE A 420 7.49 -12.37 11.43
CA PHE A 420 7.00 -13.67 11.00
C PHE A 420 5.54 -13.90 11.38
N ALA A 421 4.91 -14.89 10.78
CA ALA A 421 3.68 -15.50 11.28
C ALA A 421 4.01 -16.73 12.13
N ASP A 422 3.35 -16.90 13.28
CA ASP A 422 3.60 -18.06 14.14
C ASP A 422 3.07 -19.36 13.52
N THR A 423 1.90 -19.28 12.87
CA THR A 423 1.18 -20.43 12.30
C THR A 423 0.66 -20.15 10.90
N VAL A 424 0.35 -21.22 10.16
CA VAL A 424 -0.35 -21.14 8.87
C VAL A 424 -1.71 -20.42 9.01
N ALA A 425 -2.47 -20.71 10.05
CA ALA A 425 -3.73 -20.03 10.32
C ALA A 425 -3.54 -18.50 10.51
N GLY A 426 -2.45 -18.10 11.19
CA GLY A 426 -2.08 -16.69 11.34
C GLY A 426 -1.67 -16.04 10.02
N ALA A 427 -0.97 -16.76 9.14
CA ALA A 427 -0.58 -16.29 7.83
C ALA A 427 -1.81 -16.07 6.93
N ASN A 428 -2.74 -17.04 6.87
CA ASN A 428 -4.00 -16.92 6.13
C ASN A 428 -4.88 -15.78 6.65
N ALA A 429 -5.03 -15.67 7.98
CA ALA A 429 -5.80 -14.57 8.59
C ALA A 429 -5.18 -13.20 8.26
N SER A 430 -3.84 -13.12 8.25
CA SER A 430 -3.14 -11.89 7.85
C SER A 430 -3.39 -11.55 6.38
N ALA A 431 -3.33 -12.52 5.48
CA ALA A 431 -3.63 -12.34 4.06
C ALA A 431 -5.06 -11.81 3.86
N ASN A 432 -6.05 -12.42 4.51
CA ASN A 432 -7.45 -12.00 4.43
C ASN A 432 -7.66 -10.58 4.95
N LEU A 433 -7.08 -10.24 6.10
CA LEU A 433 -7.24 -8.90 6.69
C LEU A 433 -6.46 -7.83 5.92
N TYR A 434 -5.29 -8.14 5.36
CA TYR A 434 -4.64 -7.23 4.41
C TYR A 434 -5.49 -7.01 3.17
N SER A 435 -6.09 -8.08 2.61
CA SER A 435 -6.98 -7.97 1.45
C SER A 435 -8.14 -7.01 1.73
N LEU A 436 -8.83 -7.22 2.83
CA LEU A 436 -9.98 -6.39 3.22
C LEU A 436 -9.57 -4.94 3.45
N LEU A 437 -8.59 -4.71 4.33
CA LEU A 437 -8.20 -3.37 4.75
C LEU A 437 -7.51 -2.56 3.64
N GLN A 438 -6.66 -3.18 2.81
CA GLN A 438 -6.08 -2.48 1.68
C GLN A 438 -7.12 -2.18 0.59
N THR A 439 -8.12 -3.03 0.41
CA THR A 439 -9.25 -2.74 -0.49
C THR A 439 -10.12 -1.60 0.06
N CYS A 440 -10.43 -1.58 1.35
CA CYS A 440 -11.10 -0.43 2.00
C CYS A 440 -10.31 0.86 1.73
N ARG A 441 -9.01 0.86 2.01
CA ARG A 441 -8.14 2.02 1.87
C ARG A 441 -8.14 2.61 0.46
N VAL A 442 -8.00 1.77 -0.59
CA VAL A 442 -7.96 2.29 -1.98
C VAL A 442 -9.31 2.78 -2.45
N ASN A 443 -10.41 2.38 -1.80
CA ASN A 443 -11.76 2.86 -2.05
C ASN A 443 -12.17 4.03 -1.13
N GLY A 444 -11.26 4.59 -0.33
CA GLY A 444 -11.56 5.69 0.60
C GLY A 444 -12.50 5.30 1.73
N ILE A 445 -12.62 4.01 2.04
CA ILE A 445 -13.44 3.48 3.14
C ILE A 445 -12.54 3.40 4.38
N ASP A 446 -13.00 3.96 5.49
CA ASP A 446 -12.32 3.84 6.78
C ASP A 446 -12.32 2.37 7.22
N GLY A 447 -11.13 1.89 7.59
CA GLY A 447 -10.89 0.47 7.86
C GLY A 447 -11.42 -0.03 9.22
#